data_2fafcc2767b42c603307e1354081d7fb
#
_entry.id   2fafcc2767b42c603307e1354081d7fb
#
_cell.length_a   1.000
_cell.length_b   1.000
_cell.length_c   1.000
_cell.angle_alpha   90.00
_cell.angle_beta   90.00
_cell.angle_gamma   90.00
#
_symmetry.space_group_name_H-M   'P 1'
#
loop_
_entity.id
_entity.type
_entity.pdbx_description
1 polymer ?
#
loop_
_entity_poly.entity_id
_entity_poly.type
_entity_poly.pdbx_seq_one_letter_code
_entity_poly.pdbx_strand_id
1 'polypeptide(L)'
;MLRLKYPIKYELNPTELDKGKQWLTLTLKNTGSKTLKRLDVELHSLDTFYLFPFIFPSGIGHYIGELKPNEEREVVFQVNANGSANVYATIRARKDGDHFWWESGWTHISVSEQKAEIGRLVVLSHPYTTIGKTLSAEATIKGLGKGTGLKLEFWVETPSGNFEKQATIDIKELSVGEEARYSTEFTPKETGYYTIYAYLYDGYKRIGHNSYSIYAQEE
;
A
#
# COMPACT_ATOMS: atom_id res chain seq x y z
N MET A 1 -32.33 22.60 -22.14
CA MET A 1 -32.19 21.73 -20.97
C MET A 1 -31.03 22.29 -20.13
N LEU A 2 -31.32 23.07 -19.09
CA LEU A 2 -30.30 23.62 -18.20
C LEU A 2 -29.69 22.45 -17.42
N ARG A 3 -28.41 22.12 -17.71
CA ARG A 3 -27.62 21.26 -16.84
C ARG A 3 -27.47 22.01 -15.50
N LEU A 4 -28.20 21.61 -14.50
CA LEU A 4 -27.97 22.05 -13.12
C LEU A 4 -26.51 21.76 -12.80
N LYS A 5 -25.73 22.84 -12.65
CA LYS A 5 -24.34 22.75 -12.26
C LYS A 5 -24.34 22.34 -10.78
N TYR A 6 -24.03 21.10 -10.50
CA TYR A 6 -23.99 20.60 -9.12
C TYR A 6 -22.96 21.41 -8.32
N PRO A 7 -23.31 21.85 -7.11
CA PRO A 7 -22.45 22.74 -6.34
C PRO A 7 -21.34 22.00 -5.59
N ILE A 8 -20.89 20.85 -6.08
CA ILE A 8 -19.79 20.10 -5.48
C ILE A 8 -18.73 19.82 -6.54
N LYS A 9 -17.48 20.09 -6.20
CA LYS A 9 -16.31 19.48 -6.82
C LYS A 9 -15.87 18.30 -5.97
N TYR A 10 -15.36 17.27 -6.62
CA TYR A 10 -14.79 16.09 -5.96
C TYR A 10 -13.50 15.72 -6.67
N GLU A 11 -12.60 15.10 -5.92
CA GLU A 11 -11.35 14.55 -6.40
C GLU A 11 -11.08 13.27 -5.61
N LEU A 12 -10.67 12.22 -6.32
CA LEU A 12 -10.34 10.93 -5.73
C LEU A 12 -8.85 10.65 -5.92
N ASN A 13 -8.15 10.41 -4.81
CA ASN A 13 -6.70 10.18 -4.78
C ASN A 13 -6.33 9.05 -3.83
N PRO A 14 -5.24 8.29 -4.11
CA PRO A 14 -4.47 8.29 -5.37
C PRO A 14 -5.23 7.56 -6.50
N THR A 15 -4.86 7.83 -7.75
CA THR A 15 -5.39 7.11 -8.94
C THR A 15 -4.57 5.88 -9.31
N GLU A 16 -3.48 5.64 -8.61
CA GLU A 16 -2.64 4.46 -8.74
C GLU A 16 -2.52 3.78 -7.38
N LEU A 17 -2.86 2.50 -7.31
CA LEU A 17 -2.83 1.68 -6.10
C LEU A 17 -1.98 0.43 -6.30
N ASP A 18 -1.48 -0.11 -5.22
CA ASP A 18 -1.00 -1.48 -5.20
C ASP A 18 -2.13 -2.46 -4.93
N LYS A 19 -1.93 -3.70 -5.34
CA LYS A 19 -2.84 -4.79 -5.02
C LYS A 19 -2.93 -5.01 -3.49
N GLY A 20 -4.13 -5.24 -3.01
CA GLY A 20 -4.42 -5.50 -1.59
C GLY A 20 -5.12 -4.34 -0.88
N LYS A 21 -4.96 -4.27 0.44
CA LYS A 21 -5.61 -3.21 1.25
C LYS A 21 -4.92 -1.87 1.03
N GLN A 22 -5.69 -0.90 0.61
CA GLN A 22 -5.24 0.45 0.27
C GLN A 22 -6.20 1.49 0.83
N TRP A 23 -5.81 2.75 0.75
CA TRP A 23 -6.61 3.88 1.17
C TRP A 23 -6.86 4.80 -0.02
N LEU A 24 -8.13 5.18 -0.23
CA LEU A 24 -8.55 6.20 -1.18
C LEU A 24 -9.12 7.38 -0.41
N THR A 25 -8.70 8.59 -0.77
CA THR A 25 -9.23 9.83 -0.21
C THR A 25 -10.11 10.50 -1.25
N LEU A 26 -11.37 10.74 -0.89
CA LEU A 26 -12.30 11.54 -1.66
C LEU A 26 -12.34 12.94 -1.05
N THR A 27 -11.86 13.93 -1.78
CA THR A 27 -11.94 15.34 -1.41
C THR A 27 -13.22 15.94 -2.01
N LEU A 28 -14.06 16.53 -1.18
CA LEU A 28 -15.31 17.18 -1.55
C LEU A 28 -15.22 18.66 -1.25
N LYS A 29 -15.61 19.51 -2.21
CA LYS A 29 -15.69 20.97 -2.03
C LYS A 29 -17.04 21.49 -2.44
N ASN A 30 -17.72 22.17 -1.52
CA ASN A 30 -18.97 22.87 -1.83
C ASN A 30 -18.65 24.17 -2.62
N THR A 31 -18.96 24.19 -3.90
CA THR A 31 -18.77 25.36 -4.79
C THR A 31 -20.03 26.20 -4.91
N GLY A 32 -21.10 25.85 -4.20
CA GLY A 32 -22.34 26.59 -4.15
C GLY A 32 -22.35 27.69 -3.09
N SER A 33 -23.40 28.52 -3.09
CA SER A 33 -23.60 29.61 -2.13
C SER A 33 -24.34 29.20 -0.86
N LYS A 34 -24.83 27.97 -0.76
CA LYS A 34 -25.63 27.46 0.37
C LYS A 34 -24.99 26.28 1.04
N THR A 35 -25.20 26.14 2.34
CA THR A 35 -24.75 24.98 3.11
C THR A 35 -25.52 23.72 2.68
N LEU A 36 -24.76 22.64 2.41
CA LEU A 36 -25.29 21.31 2.21
C LEU A 36 -25.38 20.62 3.56
N LYS A 37 -26.53 20.01 3.86
CA LYS A 37 -26.79 19.33 5.13
C LYS A 37 -27.01 17.87 4.90
N ARG A 38 -26.78 17.04 5.95
CA ARG A 38 -26.96 15.60 5.92
C ARG A 38 -26.26 14.97 4.71
N LEU A 39 -24.98 15.32 4.57
CA LEU A 39 -24.15 14.85 3.47
C LEU A 39 -23.69 13.40 3.76
N ASP A 40 -24.08 12.51 2.90
CA ASP A 40 -23.63 11.11 2.86
C ASP A 40 -22.88 10.84 1.57
N VAL A 41 -21.82 10.04 1.65
CA VAL A 41 -21.01 9.66 0.51
C VAL A 41 -20.77 8.16 0.50
N GLU A 42 -20.99 7.54 -0.64
CA GLU A 42 -20.67 6.12 -0.89
C GLU A 42 -19.74 6.03 -2.08
N LEU A 43 -18.74 5.14 -1.99
CA LEU A 43 -17.82 4.85 -3.08
C LEU A 43 -18.24 3.54 -3.77
N HIS A 44 -18.25 3.55 -5.10
CA HIS A 44 -18.67 2.42 -5.93
C HIS A 44 -17.64 2.09 -6.98
N SER A 45 -17.55 0.81 -7.33
CA SER A 45 -16.79 0.32 -8.50
C SER A 45 -17.76 -0.14 -9.59
N LEU A 46 -17.46 0.21 -10.84
CA LEU A 46 -18.34 -0.10 -11.99
C LEU A 46 -18.24 -1.52 -12.52
N ASP A 47 -17.19 -2.24 -12.18
CA ASP A 47 -16.95 -3.58 -12.73
C ASP A 47 -17.84 -4.64 -12.04
N THR A 48 -19.15 -4.43 -12.11
CA THR A 48 -20.18 -5.28 -11.49
C THR A 48 -20.55 -6.51 -12.32
N PHE A 49 -20.01 -6.69 -13.53
CA PHE A 49 -20.31 -7.85 -14.37
C PHE A 49 -19.59 -9.13 -13.97
N TYR A 50 -18.57 -9.03 -13.10
CA TYR A 50 -17.91 -10.18 -12.50
C TYR A 50 -18.21 -10.20 -11.00
N LEU A 51 -18.47 -11.36 -10.45
CA LEU A 51 -18.92 -11.66 -9.08
C LEU A 51 -18.08 -11.05 -7.92
N PHE A 52 -17.00 -10.31 -8.24
CA PHE A 52 -16.16 -9.60 -7.29
C PHE A 52 -15.73 -8.26 -7.90
N PRO A 53 -16.17 -7.11 -7.38
CA PRO A 53 -15.61 -5.82 -7.80
C PRO A 53 -14.10 -5.82 -7.55
N PHE A 54 -13.36 -5.26 -8.48
CA PHE A 54 -11.89 -5.16 -8.41
C PHE A 54 -11.43 -4.25 -7.26
N ILE A 55 -12.29 -3.32 -6.82
CA ILE A 55 -12.06 -2.46 -5.66
C ILE A 55 -13.28 -2.52 -4.75
N PHE A 56 -13.08 -2.92 -3.49
CA PHE A 56 -14.12 -2.94 -2.47
C PHE A 56 -13.86 -1.87 -1.42
N PRO A 57 -14.76 -0.91 -1.21
CA PRO A 57 -14.72 -0.07 -0.03
C PRO A 57 -15.04 -0.89 1.22
N SER A 58 -14.29 -0.66 2.28
CA SER A 58 -14.62 -1.19 3.60
C SER A 58 -15.64 -0.26 4.27
N GLY A 59 -16.91 -0.52 4.05
CA GLY A 59 -18.00 0.27 4.58
C GLY A 59 -18.86 0.86 3.47
N ILE A 60 -20.13 1.00 3.78
CA ILE A 60 -21.17 1.32 2.78
C ILE A 60 -21.25 2.83 2.52
N GLY A 61 -20.71 3.66 3.39
CA GLY A 61 -20.78 5.10 3.23
C GLY A 61 -20.23 5.87 4.44
N HIS A 62 -19.98 7.15 4.24
CA HIS A 62 -19.56 8.06 5.28
C HIS A 62 -20.52 9.22 5.42
N TYR A 63 -21.03 9.40 6.65
CA TYR A 63 -21.81 10.56 7.01
C TYR A 63 -20.91 11.73 7.35
N ILE A 64 -20.99 12.82 6.58
CA ILE A 64 -20.15 14.01 6.72
C ILE A 64 -20.85 15.11 7.56
N GLY A 65 -22.18 15.12 7.59
CA GLY A 65 -22.95 16.11 8.29
C GLY A 65 -23.23 17.34 7.43
N GLU A 66 -22.50 18.42 7.62
CA GLU A 66 -22.68 19.69 6.89
C GLU A 66 -21.42 20.06 6.14
N LEU A 67 -21.60 20.69 4.96
CA LEU A 67 -20.52 21.28 4.16
C LEU A 67 -20.92 22.70 3.76
N LYS A 68 -20.28 23.70 4.36
CA LYS A 68 -20.55 25.13 4.13
C LYS A 68 -20.06 25.55 2.74
N PRO A 69 -20.53 26.72 2.23
CA PRO A 69 -19.98 27.29 1.00
C PRO A 69 -18.46 27.44 1.06
N ASN A 70 -17.79 27.00 -0.02
CA ASN A 70 -16.32 26.95 -0.16
C ASN A 70 -15.58 26.02 0.83
N GLU A 71 -16.28 25.37 1.74
CA GLU A 71 -15.68 24.36 2.61
C GLU A 71 -15.26 23.15 1.80
N GLU A 72 -14.11 22.60 2.20
CA GLU A 72 -13.54 21.37 1.64
C GLU A 72 -13.42 20.35 2.76
N ARG A 73 -13.69 19.07 2.44
CA ARG A 73 -13.58 17.97 3.38
C ARG A 73 -13.10 16.70 2.71
N GLU A 74 -12.23 16.00 3.40
CA GLU A 74 -11.72 14.71 2.98
C GLU A 74 -12.47 13.56 3.64
N VAL A 75 -12.73 12.53 2.88
CA VAL A 75 -13.31 11.26 3.33
C VAL A 75 -12.39 10.15 2.89
N VAL A 76 -11.94 9.36 3.86
CA VAL A 76 -10.97 8.29 3.61
C VAL A 76 -11.68 6.94 3.59
N PHE A 77 -11.50 6.19 2.50
CA PHE A 77 -12.03 4.84 2.32
C PHE A 77 -10.90 3.82 2.37
N GLN A 78 -11.07 2.80 3.19
CA GLN A 78 -10.25 1.60 3.06
C GLN A 78 -10.82 0.74 1.95
N VAL A 79 -10.00 0.38 0.96
CA VAL A 79 -10.40 -0.43 -0.18
C VAL A 79 -9.52 -1.67 -0.28
N ASN A 80 -10.05 -2.73 -0.88
CA ASN A 80 -9.26 -3.88 -1.27
C ASN A 80 -9.11 -3.86 -2.79
N ALA A 81 -7.94 -3.40 -3.26
CA ALA A 81 -7.61 -3.25 -4.66
C ALA A 81 -7.16 -4.60 -5.25
N ASN A 82 -8.04 -5.27 -5.98
CA ASN A 82 -7.74 -6.57 -6.61
C ASN A 82 -7.38 -6.45 -8.10
N GLY A 83 -7.71 -5.33 -8.72
CA GLY A 83 -7.44 -5.02 -10.12
C GLY A 83 -7.87 -3.59 -10.44
N SER A 84 -7.46 -3.08 -11.62
CA SER A 84 -7.83 -1.75 -12.08
C SER A 84 -9.34 -1.67 -12.33
N ALA A 85 -9.95 -0.54 -11.96
CA ALA A 85 -11.38 -0.33 -12.08
C ALA A 85 -11.74 1.15 -12.28
N ASN A 86 -12.92 1.40 -12.81
CA ASN A 86 -13.53 2.71 -12.81
C ASN A 86 -14.36 2.87 -11.54
N VAL A 87 -14.07 3.91 -10.78
CA VAL A 87 -14.67 4.20 -9.48
C VAL A 87 -15.43 5.51 -9.55
N TYR A 88 -16.57 5.58 -8.89
CA TYR A 88 -17.36 6.79 -8.73
C TYR A 88 -17.92 6.89 -7.32
N ALA A 89 -18.26 8.09 -6.89
CA ALA A 89 -18.93 8.33 -5.62
C ALA A 89 -20.39 8.72 -5.83
N THR A 90 -21.26 8.16 -5.02
CA THR A 90 -22.64 8.65 -4.86
C THR A 90 -22.67 9.60 -3.68
N ILE A 91 -23.24 10.77 -3.89
CA ILE A 91 -23.29 11.83 -2.90
C ILE A 91 -24.76 12.19 -2.69
N ARG A 92 -25.22 12.13 -1.44
CA ARG A 92 -26.58 12.51 -1.03
C ARG A 92 -26.49 13.68 -0.07
N ALA A 93 -27.35 14.67 -0.23
CA ALA A 93 -27.41 15.80 0.67
C ALA A 93 -28.82 16.41 0.75
N ARG A 94 -29.05 17.29 1.73
CA ARG A 94 -30.21 18.17 1.80
C ARG A 94 -29.80 19.62 1.66
N LYS A 95 -30.59 20.35 0.88
CA LYS A 95 -30.48 21.80 0.71
C LYS A 95 -31.87 22.40 0.72
N ASP A 96 -32.11 23.39 1.58
CA ASP A 96 -33.41 24.09 1.72
C ASP A 96 -34.61 23.15 1.92
N GLY A 97 -34.40 21.97 2.53
CA GLY A 97 -35.42 20.94 2.71
C GLY A 97 -35.49 19.87 1.62
N ASP A 98 -34.99 20.16 0.44
CA ASP A 98 -34.97 19.24 -0.70
C ASP A 98 -33.82 18.23 -0.58
N HIS A 99 -34.10 17.01 -1.07
CA HIS A 99 -33.11 15.96 -1.18
C HIS A 99 -32.40 16.04 -2.53
N PHE A 100 -31.09 15.96 -2.49
CA PHE A 100 -30.23 15.88 -3.66
C PHE A 100 -29.52 14.53 -3.67
N TRP A 101 -29.45 13.97 -4.84
CA TRP A 101 -28.68 12.78 -5.13
C TRP A 101 -27.94 13.00 -6.46
N TRP A 102 -26.65 12.73 -6.47
CA TRP A 102 -25.86 12.77 -7.70
C TRP A 102 -24.69 11.82 -7.63
N GLU A 103 -24.19 11.44 -8.79
CA GLU A 103 -23.01 10.64 -8.97
C GLU A 103 -21.85 11.54 -9.37
N SER A 104 -20.68 11.26 -8.85
CA SER A 104 -19.44 11.83 -9.38
C SER A 104 -19.21 11.32 -10.80
N GLY A 105 -18.35 11.96 -11.57
CA GLY A 105 -17.79 11.34 -12.78
C GLY A 105 -16.95 10.12 -12.38
N TRP A 106 -16.64 9.30 -13.35
CA TRP A 106 -15.83 8.11 -13.15
C TRP A 106 -14.35 8.48 -13.13
N THR A 107 -13.64 7.94 -12.17
CA THR A 107 -12.20 8.03 -12.05
C THR A 107 -11.62 6.64 -12.27
N HIS A 108 -10.72 6.51 -13.23
CA HIS A 108 -10.00 5.27 -13.43
C HIS A 108 -8.93 5.12 -12.35
N ILE A 109 -8.99 4.03 -11.59
CA ILE A 109 -7.98 3.64 -10.61
C ILE A 109 -7.18 2.50 -11.22
N SER A 110 -5.89 2.74 -11.46
CA SER A 110 -4.96 1.71 -11.89
C SER A 110 -4.49 0.92 -10.69
N VAL A 111 -4.53 -0.41 -10.76
CA VAL A 111 -3.97 -1.28 -9.72
C VAL A 111 -2.78 -2.02 -10.31
N SER A 112 -1.60 -1.73 -9.79
CA SER A 112 -0.38 -2.41 -10.18
C SER A 112 -0.36 -3.81 -9.57
N GLU A 113 -0.09 -4.82 -10.38
CA GLU A 113 0.22 -6.14 -9.87
C GLU A 113 1.56 -6.07 -9.14
N GLN A 114 1.63 -6.64 -7.95
CA GLN A 114 2.89 -6.79 -7.24
C GLN A 114 3.81 -7.67 -8.10
N LYS A 115 4.99 -7.15 -8.46
CA LYS A 115 5.92 -7.85 -9.35
C LYS A 115 6.59 -9.05 -8.70
N ALA A 116 6.81 -8.97 -7.38
CA ALA A 116 7.40 -10.04 -6.60
C ALA A 116 7.02 -9.91 -5.12
N GLU A 117 7.19 -10.99 -4.39
CA GLU A 117 7.06 -11.04 -2.92
C GLU A 117 8.36 -11.56 -2.30
N ILE A 118 8.62 -11.11 -1.07
CA ILE A 118 9.68 -11.67 -0.26
C ILE A 118 9.11 -12.82 0.56
N GLY A 119 9.67 -13.98 0.35
CA GLY A 119 9.31 -15.19 1.09
C GLY A 119 10.09 -15.30 2.39
N ARG A 120 10.77 -16.43 2.57
CA ARG A 120 11.52 -16.72 3.79
C ARG A 120 12.83 -15.94 3.84
N LEU A 121 13.14 -15.35 4.99
CA LEU A 121 14.48 -14.92 5.37
C LEU A 121 15.02 -15.88 6.43
N VAL A 122 16.20 -16.38 6.24
CA VAL A 122 16.90 -17.27 7.18
C VAL A 122 18.34 -16.82 7.35
N VAL A 123 18.88 -17.06 8.54
CA VAL A 123 20.32 -17.03 8.78
C VAL A 123 20.79 -18.47 8.87
N LEU A 124 21.77 -18.82 8.03
CA LEU A 124 22.31 -20.18 7.96
C LEU A 124 23.23 -20.46 9.16
N SER A 125 22.65 -20.45 10.34
CA SER A 125 23.29 -20.85 11.60
C SER A 125 22.20 -21.16 12.63
N HIS A 126 22.59 -21.71 13.74
CA HIS A 126 21.73 -21.81 14.93
C HIS A 126 21.29 -20.39 15.36
N PRO A 127 20.17 -20.24 16.10
CA PRO A 127 19.73 -18.95 16.65
C PRO A 127 20.77 -18.30 17.58
N TYR A 128 21.80 -19.05 17.94
CA TYR A 128 22.96 -18.61 18.72
C TYR A 128 24.23 -18.72 17.87
N THR A 129 25.08 -17.71 17.98
CA THR A 129 26.37 -17.66 17.30
C THR A 129 27.43 -17.08 18.24
N THR A 130 28.70 -17.19 17.83
CA THR A 130 29.85 -16.62 18.51
C THR A 130 30.27 -15.32 17.82
N ILE A 131 30.71 -14.34 18.59
CA ILE A 131 31.31 -13.09 18.07
C ILE A 131 32.49 -13.47 17.14
N GLY A 132 32.63 -12.73 16.06
CA GLY A 132 33.67 -12.92 15.05
C GLY A 132 33.41 -14.04 14.03
N LYS A 133 32.35 -14.82 14.22
CA LYS A 133 31.95 -15.85 13.24
C LYS A 133 31.10 -15.22 12.13
N THR A 134 31.57 -15.37 10.89
CA THR A 134 30.79 -14.90 9.73
C THR A 134 29.55 -15.79 9.52
N LEU A 135 28.42 -15.14 9.31
CA LEU A 135 27.12 -15.76 9.08
C LEU A 135 26.59 -15.36 7.71
N SER A 136 25.86 -16.28 7.07
CA SER A 136 25.16 -16.01 5.83
C SER A 136 23.66 -15.85 6.11
N ALA A 137 23.07 -14.74 5.63
CA ALA A 137 21.64 -14.53 5.60
C ALA A 137 21.13 -14.72 4.16
N GLU A 138 20.06 -15.50 4.01
CA GLU A 138 19.45 -15.83 2.71
C GLU A 138 17.98 -15.42 2.70
N ALA A 139 17.57 -14.67 1.67
CA ALA A 139 16.19 -14.33 1.39
C ALA A 139 15.71 -15.00 0.10
N THR A 140 14.50 -15.55 0.12
CA THR A 140 13.82 -16.08 -1.06
C THR A 140 12.89 -15.05 -1.63
N ILE A 141 13.00 -14.76 -2.92
CA ILE A 141 12.11 -13.85 -3.66
C ILE A 141 11.34 -14.67 -4.68
N LYS A 142 10.02 -14.48 -4.71
CA LYS A 142 9.12 -15.15 -5.67
C LYS A 142 8.55 -14.14 -6.65
N GLY A 143 8.66 -14.41 -7.92
CA GLY A 143 8.05 -13.64 -9.00
C GLY A 143 6.53 -13.80 -9.02
N LEU A 144 5.80 -12.67 -9.04
CA LEU A 144 4.34 -12.63 -9.14
C LEU A 144 3.87 -12.03 -10.47
N GLY A 145 4.73 -11.26 -11.13
CA GLY A 145 4.52 -10.60 -12.41
C GLY A 145 5.83 -10.44 -13.17
N LYS A 146 5.86 -9.63 -14.23
CA LYS A 146 7.12 -9.28 -14.90
C LYS A 146 7.97 -8.39 -13.98
N GLY A 147 8.85 -9.01 -13.22
CA GLY A 147 9.72 -8.35 -12.25
C GLY A 147 10.98 -7.80 -12.90
N THR A 148 10.91 -6.59 -13.47
CA THR A 148 12.10 -5.86 -13.90
C THR A 148 12.36 -4.68 -12.96
N GLY A 149 13.64 -4.39 -12.67
CA GLY A 149 14.02 -3.26 -11.83
C GLY A 149 13.80 -3.47 -10.35
N LEU A 150 13.68 -4.71 -9.92
CA LEU A 150 13.60 -5.07 -8.51
C LEU A 150 14.97 -4.98 -7.83
N LYS A 151 14.96 -4.59 -6.56
CA LYS A 151 16.16 -4.48 -5.74
C LYS A 151 15.91 -5.09 -4.36
N LEU A 152 16.86 -5.88 -3.89
CA LEU A 152 16.86 -6.44 -2.55
C LEU A 152 17.96 -5.78 -1.72
N GLU A 153 17.63 -5.26 -0.56
CA GLU A 153 18.58 -4.73 0.41
C GLU A 153 18.60 -5.57 1.67
N PHE A 154 19.80 -5.91 2.13
CA PHE A 154 20.01 -6.50 3.44
C PHE A 154 20.56 -5.47 4.41
N TRP A 155 19.99 -5.43 5.60
CA TRP A 155 20.38 -4.56 6.68
C TRP A 155 20.52 -5.35 7.97
N VAL A 156 21.40 -4.92 8.84
CA VAL A 156 21.60 -5.50 10.17
C VAL A 156 21.46 -4.42 11.21
N GLU A 157 20.58 -4.64 12.17
CA GLU A 157 20.48 -3.87 13.39
C GLU A 157 21.33 -4.58 14.45
N THR A 158 22.30 -3.83 15.03
CA THR A 158 23.21 -4.36 16.06
C THR A 158 22.63 -4.20 17.44
N PRO A 159 23.15 -4.91 18.48
CA PRO A 159 22.72 -4.75 19.86
C PRO A 159 22.84 -3.32 20.39
N SER A 160 23.82 -2.56 19.90
CA SER A 160 23.99 -1.13 20.21
C SER A 160 23.01 -0.19 19.49
N GLY A 161 22.10 -0.75 18.66
CA GLY A 161 21.09 0.00 17.93
C GLY A 161 21.55 0.64 16.62
N ASN A 162 22.77 0.31 16.15
CA ASN A 162 23.23 0.77 14.84
C ASN A 162 22.53 -0.02 13.73
N PHE A 163 22.19 0.67 12.64
CA PHE A 163 21.52 0.09 11.48
C PHE A 163 22.45 0.15 10.26
N GLU A 164 23.01 -1.00 9.89
CA GLU A 164 24.05 -1.11 8.88
C GLU A 164 23.56 -1.84 7.63
N LYS A 165 23.72 -1.22 6.45
CA LYS A 165 23.47 -1.88 5.17
C LYS A 165 24.60 -2.85 4.86
N GLN A 166 24.25 -4.13 4.64
CA GLN A 166 25.20 -5.18 4.30
C GLN A 166 25.33 -5.37 2.79
N ALA A 167 24.20 -5.34 2.07
CA ALA A 167 24.20 -5.54 0.64
C ALA A 167 23.04 -4.83 -0.04
N THR A 168 23.23 -4.50 -1.32
CA THR A 168 22.16 -4.14 -2.26
C THR A 168 22.36 -5.02 -3.50
N ILE A 169 21.31 -5.77 -3.86
CA ILE A 169 21.33 -6.73 -4.96
C ILE A 169 20.26 -6.34 -5.97
N ASP A 170 20.66 -6.05 -7.19
CA ASP A 170 19.73 -5.86 -8.29
C ASP A 170 19.22 -7.24 -8.75
N ILE A 171 17.90 -7.43 -8.65
CA ILE A 171 17.26 -8.66 -9.03
C ILE A 171 17.05 -8.64 -10.53
N LYS A 172 17.60 -9.66 -11.22
CA LYS A 172 17.31 -9.91 -12.62
C LYS A 172 15.82 -10.23 -12.79
N GLU A 173 15.37 -10.22 -14.02
CA GLU A 173 13.99 -10.56 -14.33
C GLU A 173 13.59 -11.91 -13.70
N LEU A 174 12.47 -11.88 -12.96
CA LEU A 174 11.84 -13.07 -12.40
C LEU A 174 10.55 -13.35 -13.17
N SER A 175 10.36 -14.60 -13.57
CA SER A 175 9.10 -15.06 -14.16
C SER A 175 8.04 -15.30 -13.08
N VAL A 176 6.77 -15.31 -13.46
CA VAL A 176 5.68 -15.65 -12.54
C VAL A 176 5.87 -17.07 -11.98
N GLY A 177 5.87 -17.16 -10.64
CA GLY A 177 6.07 -18.41 -9.91
C GLY A 177 7.55 -18.83 -9.76
N GLU A 178 8.48 -18.14 -10.38
CA GLU A 178 9.91 -18.39 -10.20
C GLU A 178 10.35 -17.94 -8.80
N GLU A 179 11.15 -18.77 -8.14
CA GLU A 179 11.77 -18.47 -6.86
C GLU A 179 13.28 -18.36 -7.03
N ALA A 180 13.84 -17.24 -6.57
CA ALA A 180 15.28 -17.02 -6.54
C ALA A 180 15.75 -16.73 -5.11
N ARG A 181 16.97 -17.16 -4.80
CA ARG A 181 17.60 -16.98 -3.49
C ARG A 181 18.77 -16.02 -3.61
N TYR A 182 18.81 -15.10 -2.67
CA TYR A 182 19.86 -14.08 -2.58
C TYR A 182 20.43 -14.09 -1.18
N SER A 183 21.73 -13.97 -1.05
CA SER A 183 22.42 -14.04 0.23
C SER A 183 23.36 -12.86 0.44
N THR A 184 23.64 -12.58 1.71
CA THR A 184 24.68 -11.68 2.15
C THR A 184 25.38 -12.28 3.37
N GLU A 185 26.56 -11.82 3.66
CA GLU A 185 27.33 -12.21 4.85
C GLU A 185 27.47 -11.04 5.81
N PHE A 186 27.50 -11.32 7.10
CA PHE A 186 27.80 -10.38 8.15
C PHE A 186 28.50 -11.07 9.31
N THR A 187 29.25 -10.31 10.12
CA THR A 187 30.00 -10.84 11.26
C THR A 187 29.64 -10.08 12.53
N PRO A 188 29.00 -10.69 13.52
CA PRO A 188 28.74 -10.09 14.83
C PRO A 188 30.02 -9.65 15.50
N LYS A 189 30.01 -8.43 16.09
CA LYS A 189 31.19 -7.82 16.75
C LYS A 189 30.99 -7.59 18.24
N GLU A 190 29.77 -7.69 18.71
CA GLU A 190 29.39 -7.46 20.11
C GLU A 190 28.37 -8.50 20.58
N THR A 191 28.27 -8.72 21.88
CA THR A 191 27.29 -9.62 22.48
C THR A 191 25.90 -8.99 22.45
N GLY A 192 24.89 -9.80 22.08
CA GLY A 192 23.49 -9.37 22.10
C GLY A 192 22.70 -9.81 20.86
N TYR A 193 21.49 -9.24 20.74
CA TYR A 193 20.60 -9.54 19.63
C TYR A 193 20.96 -8.72 18.39
N TYR A 194 21.10 -9.42 17.28
CA TYR A 194 21.18 -8.86 15.94
C TYR A 194 19.88 -9.15 15.23
N THR A 195 19.28 -8.14 14.56
CA THR A 195 18.14 -8.37 13.69
C THR A 195 18.55 -8.08 12.25
N ILE A 196 18.40 -9.09 11.41
CA ILE A 196 18.67 -9.01 9.97
C ILE A 196 17.36 -8.68 9.29
N TYR A 197 17.36 -7.67 8.43
CA TYR A 197 16.22 -7.27 7.61
C TYR A 197 16.54 -7.49 6.14
N ALA A 198 15.56 -7.96 5.40
CA ALA A 198 15.59 -7.98 3.95
C ALA A 198 14.43 -7.12 3.44
N TYR A 199 14.74 -6.11 2.65
CA TYR A 199 13.77 -5.17 2.07
C TYR A 199 13.75 -5.33 0.55
N LEU A 200 12.56 -5.60 -0.01
CA LEU A 200 12.34 -5.71 -1.45
C LEU A 200 11.75 -4.41 -1.98
N TYR A 201 12.36 -3.89 -3.03
CA TYR A 201 11.96 -2.63 -3.70
C TYR A 201 11.61 -2.88 -5.16
N ASP A 202 10.65 -2.10 -5.66
CA ASP A 202 10.37 -1.85 -7.08
C ASP A 202 10.70 -0.37 -7.35
N GLY A 203 11.82 -0.13 -8.01
CA GLY A 203 12.39 1.21 -8.10
C GLY A 203 12.70 1.78 -6.71
N TYR A 204 12.06 2.86 -6.33
CA TYR A 204 12.21 3.50 -5.01
C TYR A 204 11.18 3.03 -3.98
N LYS A 205 10.19 2.24 -4.39
CA LYS A 205 9.09 1.81 -3.53
C LYS A 205 9.41 0.50 -2.87
N ARG A 206 9.35 0.47 -1.52
CA ARG A 206 9.44 -0.79 -0.77
C ARG A 206 8.13 -1.58 -0.93
N ILE A 207 8.20 -2.76 -1.54
CA ILE A 207 7.07 -3.66 -1.82
C ILE A 207 6.98 -4.85 -0.87
N GLY A 208 8.03 -5.11 -0.09
CA GLY A 208 8.04 -6.18 0.89
C GLY A 208 9.20 -6.07 1.87
N HIS A 209 9.08 -6.77 2.99
CA HIS A 209 10.18 -6.96 3.93
C HIS A 209 10.00 -8.24 4.73
N ASN A 210 11.13 -8.74 5.25
CA ASN A 210 11.16 -9.81 6.23
C ASN A 210 12.32 -9.57 7.20
N SER A 211 12.26 -10.16 8.39
CA SER A 211 13.33 -10.03 9.40
C SER A 211 13.59 -11.35 10.10
N TYR A 212 14.81 -11.49 10.62
CA TYR A 212 15.24 -12.64 11.40
C TYR A 212 16.21 -12.19 12.49
N SER A 213 16.01 -12.66 13.74
CA SER A 213 16.87 -12.29 14.85
C SER A 213 17.71 -13.47 15.33
N ILE A 214 18.94 -13.18 15.66
CA ILE A 214 19.91 -14.12 16.27
C ILE A 214 20.52 -13.49 17.51
N TYR A 215 21.11 -14.31 18.36
CA TYR A 215 21.87 -13.86 19.53
C TYR A 215 23.35 -14.24 19.36
N ALA A 216 24.24 -13.25 19.49
CA ALA A 216 25.68 -13.45 19.49
C ALA A 216 26.23 -13.43 20.93
N GLN A 217 27.12 -14.34 21.26
CA GLN A 217 27.77 -14.46 22.56
C GLN A 217 29.29 -14.58 22.43
N GLU A 218 30.00 -14.32 23.50
CA GLU A 218 31.42 -14.63 23.61
C GLU A 218 31.61 -16.16 23.63
N GLU A 219 32.80 -16.66 23.22
CA GLU A 219 33.16 -18.07 23.35
C GLU A 219 33.20 -18.56 24.81
#